data_f490445134b43799dd91dc88c04845b5
#
_entry.id   f490445134b43799dd91dc88c04845b5
#
_cell.length_a   1.000
_cell.length_b   1.000
_cell.length_c   1.000
_cell.angle_alpha   90.00
_cell.angle_beta   90.00
_cell.angle_gamma   90.00
#
_symmetry.space_group_name_H-M   'P 1'
#
loop_
_entity.id
_entity.type
_entity.pdbx_description
1 polymer ?
#
loop_
_entity_poly.entity_id
_entity_poly.type
_entity_poly.pdbx_seq_one_letter_code
_entity_poly.pdbx_strand_id
1 'polypeptide(L)'
;EDPGKIGVNQAKEKDVNLKIAKKTKERLEKKGWKVVMTREKDVMLGDPAAGNKKIHDMKARVERINKTMPQAAVSIHQNSYQDAQIHGAQVFYYSHSEEGKRMAEVMQKALLKADEENTRQAKANDTYYLLKRTEVPTIIVECGFLSNPEEAAKLVSPKYQEKLAEAIAEGILACMEN
;
A
#
# COMPACT_ATOMS: atom_id res chain seq x y z
N GLU A 1 6.64 -9.29 16.57
CA GLU A 1 6.43 -8.85 15.18
C GLU A 1 6.34 -7.33 15.12
N ASP A 2 6.87 -6.71 14.04
CA ASP A 2 6.82 -5.26 13.86
C ASP A 2 5.37 -4.84 13.60
N PRO A 3 4.72 -4.05 14.47
CA PRO A 3 3.35 -3.61 14.26
C PRO A 3 3.21 -2.56 13.15
N GLY A 4 4.33 -2.04 12.63
CA GLY A 4 4.34 -0.83 11.83
C GLY A 4 4.01 0.40 12.68
N LYS A 5 3.33 1.37 12.10
CA LYS A 5 2.85 2.54 12.84
C LYS A 5 1.68 2.17 13.74
N ILE A 6 1.61 2.82 14.90
CA ILE A 6 0.51 2.70 15.85
C ILE A 6 -0.34 3.97 15.78
N GLY A 7 -1.61 3.79 15.50
CA GLY A 7 -2.55 4.89 15.42
C GLY A 7 -2.90 5.53 16.77
N VAL A 8 -3.43 6.73 16.73
CA VAL A 8 -3.94 7.42 17.93
C VAL A 8 -5.06 6.64 18.61
N ASN A 9 -5.74 5.75 17.89
CA ASN A 9 -6.74 4.82 18.37
C ASN A 9 -6.19 3.41 18.68
N GLN A 10 -4.87 3.27 18.79
CA GLN A 10 -4.15 2.01 19.03
C GLN A 10 -4.22 1.00 17.87
N ALA A 11 -4.73 1.38 16.72
CA ALA A 11 -4.72 0.55 15.52
C ALA A 11 -3.28 0.28 15.07
N LYS A 12 -3.00 -0.96 14.68
CA LYS A 12 -1.69 -1.37 14.15
C LYS A 12 -1.71 -1.32 12.63
N GLU A 13 -0.76 -0.64 12.05
CA GLU A 13 -0.62 -0.52 10.59
C GLU A 13 -0.68 -1.89 9.90
N LYS A 14 0.05 -2.88 10.41
CA LYS A 14 0.10 -4.23 9.82
C LYS A 14 -1.27 -4.88 9.66
N ASP A 15 -2.19 -4.65 10.61
CA ASP A 15 -3.52 -5.26 10.62
C ASP A 15 -4.43 -4.55 9.61
N VAL A 16 -4.35 -3.23 9.55
CA VAL A 16 -5.11 -2.42 8.58
C VAL A 16 -4.65 -2.73 7.15
N ASN A 17 -3.33 -2.76 6.91
CA ASN A 17 -2.75 -3.12 5.62
C ASN A 17 -3.26 -4.47 5.11
N LEU A 18 -3.24 -5.50 5.98
CA LEU A 18 -3.66 -6.85 5.61
C LEU A 18 -5.15 -6.92 5.27
N LYS A 19 -6.00 -6.23 6.02
CA LYS A 19 -7.44 -6.20 5.78
C LYS A 19 -7.76 -5.55 4.42
N ILE A 20 -7.16 -4.39 4.13
CA ILE A 20 -7.37 -3.69 2.86
C ILE A 20 -6.83 -4.53 1.69
N ALA A 21 -5.63 -5.11 1.83
CA ALA A 21 -5.03 -5.95 0.80
C ALA A 21 -5.89 -7.19 0.46
N LYS A 22 -6.45 -7.87 1.46
CA LYS A 22 -7.34 -9.01 1.23
C LYS A 22 -8.61 -8.62 0.47
N LYS A 23 -9.23 -7.50 0.86
CA LYS A 23 -10.43 -6.98 0.18
C LYS A 23 -10.11 -6.56 -1.27
N THR A 24 -8.96 -5.98 -1.50
CA THR A 24 -8.47 -5.63 -2.85
C THR A 24 -8.27 -6.89 -3.69
N LYS A 25 -7.61 -7.92 -3.12
CA LYS A 25 -7.42 -9.22 -3.79
C LYS A 25 -8.75 -9.83 -4.23
N GLU A 26 -9.72 -9.91 -3.32
CA GLU A 26 -11.04 -10.49 -3.62
C GLU A 26 -11.73 -9.78 -4.79
N ARG A 27 -11.64 -8.45 -4.86
CA ARG A 27 -12.21 -7.65 -5.95
C ARG A 27 -11.54 -7.92 -7.29
N LEU A 28 -10.21 -8.00 -7.31
CA LEU A 28 -9.43 -8.27 -8.51
C LEU A 28 -9.66 -9.70 -9.02
N GLU A 29 -9.70 -10.68 -8.11
CA GLU A 29 -9.93 -12.08 -8.47
C GLU A 29 -11.35 -12.30 -9.05
N LYS A 30 -12.36 -11.58 -8.54
CA LYS A 30 -13.71 -11.56 -9.14
C LYS A 30 -13.73 -11.00 -10.57
N LYS A 31 -12.74 -10.21 -10.95
CA LYS A 31 -12.52 -9.70 -12.31
C LYS A 31 -11.62 -10.62 -13.17
N GLY A 32 -11.23 -11.76 -12.65
CA GLY A 32 -10.42 -12.75 -13.37
C GLY A 32 -8.91 -12.53 -13.26
N TRP A 33 -8.45 -11.61 -12.43
CA TRP A 33 -7.03 -11.34 -12.21
C TRP A 33 -6.43 -12.32 -11.22
N LYS A 34 -5.20 -12.76 -11.51
CA LYS A 34 -4.40 -13.53 -10.55
C LYS A 34 -3.67 -12.58 -9.60
N VAL A 35 -3.92 -12.73 -8.31
CA VAL A 35 -3.29 -11.90 -7.27
C VAL A 35 -2.43 -12.75 -6.36
N VAL A 36 -1.17 -12.36 -6.21
CA VAL A 36 -0.22 -12.97 -5.27
C VAL A 36 0.05 -11.97 -4.16
N MET A 37 -0.26 -12.33 -2.93
CA MET A 37 0.05 -11.51 -1.77
C MET A 37 1.42 -11.89 -1.20
N THR A 38 2.18 -10.90 -0.71
CA THR A 38 3.45 -11.17 -0.01
C THR A 38 3.22 -11.89 1.31
N ARG A 39 2.10 -11.63 1.98
CA ARG A 39 1.61 -12.39 3.16
C ARG A 39 0.09 -12.43 3.18
N GLU A 40 -0.46 -13.50 3.71
CA GLU A 40 -1.93 -13.67 3.90
C GLU A 40 -2.32 -13.78 5.38
N LYS A 41 -1.32 -13.78 6.26
CA LYS A 41 -1.46 -13.87 7.71
C LYS A 41 -0.56 -12.85 8.39
N ASP A 42 -0.67 -12.73 9.69
CA ASP A 42 0.23 -11.93 10.52
C ASP A 42 1.56 -12.66 10.71
N VAL A 43 2.38 -12.65 9.67
CA VAL A 43 3.70 -13.29 9.64
C VAL A 43 4.74 -12.35 9.00
N MET A 44 5.98 -12.49 9.43
CA MET A 44 7.14 -11.92 8.73
C MET A 44 7.61 -12.91 7.66
N LEU A 45 8.13 -12.38 6.55
CA LEU A 45 8.70 -13.19 5.46
C LEU A 45 10.20 -13.46 5.66
N GLY A 46 10.88 -12.57 6.37
CA GLY A 46 12.31 -12.71 6.66
C GLY A 46 12.60 -13.75 7.72
N ASP A 47 13.88 -14.11 7.85
CA ASP A 47 14.35 -15.03 8.87
C ASP A 47 14.09 -14.46 10.28
N PRO A 48 13.27 -15.14 11.13
CA PRO A 48 12.99 -14.70 12.49
C PRO A 48 14.22 -14.70 13.40
N ALA A 49 15.27 -15.42 13.05
CA ALA A 49 16.54 -15.49 13.79
C ALA A 49 17.52 -14.38 13.38
N ALA A 50 17.21 -13.61 12.32
CA ALA A 50 18.10 -12.56 11.84
C ALA A 50 18.23 -11.40 12.84
N GLY A 51 19.43 -10.84 12.94
CA GLY A 51 19.73 -9.74 13.87
C GLY A 51 18.94 -8.45 13.60
N ASN A 52 18.59 -8.16 12.33
CA ASN A 52 17.72 -7.05 11.94
C ASN A 52 16.53 -7.58 11.15
N LYS A 53 15.51 -8.00 11.88
CA LYS A 53 14.30 -8.62 11.34
C LYS A 53 13.62 -7.77 10.28
N LYS A 54 13.55 -6.46 10.47
CA LYS A 54 12.87 -5.53 9.54
C LYS A 54 13.57 -5.47 8.18
N ILE A 55 14.90 -5.42 8.18
CA ILE A 55 15.69 -5.43 6.94
C ILE A 55 15.51 -6.78 6.22
N HIS A 56 15.56 -7.88 6.95
CA HIS A 56 15.39 -9.22 6.36
C HIS A 56 13.98 -9.41 5.80
N ASP A 57 12.95 -8.94 6.48
CA ASP A 57 11.57 -8.99 5.98
C ASP A 57 11.42 -8.17 4.68
N MET A 58 11.99 -6.97 4.64
CA MET A 58 11.93 -6.13 3.45
C MET A 58 12.67 -6.76 2.26
N LYS A 59 13.85 -7.36 2.48
CA LYS A 59 14.58 -8.09 1.45
C LYS A 59 13.77 -9.29 0.93
N ALA A 60 13.17 -10.06 1.82
CA ALA A 60 12.34 -11.21 1.45
C ALA A 60 11.10 -10.80 0.62
N ARG A 61 10.50 -9.64 0.92
CA ARG A 61 9.40 -9.08 0.12
C ARG A 61 9.85 -8.72 -1.29
N VAL A 62 10.95 -8.00 -1.43
CA VAL A 62 11.53 -7.64 -2.73
C VAL A 62 11.86 -8.88 -3.53
N GLU A 63 12.55 -9.85 -2.92
CA GLU A 63 12.90 -11.11 -3.57
C GLU A 63 11.66 -11.87 -4.06
N ARG A 64 10.61 -11.95 -3.24
CA ARG A 64 9.35 -12.59 -3.62
C ARG A 64 8.69 -11.88 -4.82
N ILE A 65 8.66 -10.55 -4.83
CA ILE A 65 8.11 -9.77 -5.94
C ILE A 65 8.92 -10.02 -7.22
N ASN A 66 10.23 -9.89 -7.15
CA ASN A 66 11.11 -10.07 -8.32
C ASN A 66 11.05 -11.51 -8.85
N LYS A 67 10.97 -12.52 -7.97
CA LYS A 67 10.82 -13.92 -8.38
C LYS A 67 9.44 -14.21 -8.99
N THR A 68 8.40 -13.54 -8.54
CA THR A 68 7.03 -13.70 -9.06
C THR A 68 6.88 -13.05 -10.43
N MET A 69 7.66 -12.01 -10.72
CA MET A 69 7.58 -11.22 -11.97
C MET A 69 6.15 -10.83 -12.36
N PRO A 70 5.40 -10.17 -11.47
CA PRO A 70 4.04 -9.73 -11.78
C PRO A 70 4.05 -8.58 -12.80
N GLN A 71 2.92 -8.31 -13.42
CA GLN A 71 2.74 -7.13 -14.29
C GLN A 71 2.92 -5.82 -13.50
N ALA A 72 2.53 -5.82 -12.22
CA ALA A 72 2.74 -4.70 -11.31
C ALA A 72 2.73 -5.17 -9.85
N ALA A 73 3.37 -4.39 -8.98
CA ALA A 73 3.32 -4.58 -7.55
C ALA A 73 2.74 -3.34 -6.86
N VAL A 74 1.81 -3.57 -5.93
CA VAL A 74 1.18 -2.51 -5.13
C VAL A 74 1.37 -2.83 -3.65
N SER A 75 2.06 -1.95 -2.95
CA SER A 75 2.30 -2.07 -1.51
C SER A 75 1.34 -1.16 -0.75
N ILE A 76 0.55 -1.75 0.14
CA ILE A 76 -0.49 -1.04 0.91
C ILE A 76 0.04 -0.75 2.31
N HIS A 77 0.01 0.51 2.70
CA HIS A 77 0.51 1.06 3.95
C HIS A 77 -0.44 2.07 4.58
N GLN A 78 -0.18 2.40 5.84
CA GLN A 78 -0.77 3.53 6.53
C GLN A 78 0.33 4.51 6.94
N ASN A 79 0.07 5.81 6.78
CA ASN A 79 1.03 6.85 7.10
C ASN A 79 0.90 7.33 8.56
N SER A 80 1.87 8.12 8.99
CA SER A 80 1.85 8.82 10.26
C SER A 80 2.72 10.07 10.15
N TYR A 81 2.30 11.14 10.80
CA TYR A 81 3.04 12.39 10.82
C TYR A 81 2.93 13.08 12.18
N GLN A 82 3.84 14.01 12.48
CA GLN A 82 3.87 14.72 13.77
C GLN A 82 2.66 15.64 13.95
N ASP A 83 2.21 16.28 12.87
CA ASP A 83 1.01 17.11 12.87
C ASP A 83 -0.22 16.21 12.65
N ALA A 84 -1.08 16.15 13.68
CA ALA A 84 -2.29 15.36 13.68
C ALA A 84 -3.38 15.87 12.72
N GLN A 85 -3.22 17.03 12.13
CA GLN A 85 -4.15 17.57 11.14
C GLN A 85 -3.85 17.08 9.71
N ILE A 86 -2.66 16.54 9.48
CA ILE A 86 -2.28 16.00 8.19
C ILE A 86 -3.09 14.75 7.88
N HIS A 87 -3.69 14.72 6.68
CA HIS A 87 -4.58 13.66 6.22
C HIS A 87 -4.48 13.42 4.70
N GLY A 88 -5.16 12.41 4.21
CA GLY A 88 -5.34 12.10 2.80
C GLY A 88 -4.43 10.97 2.31
N ALA A 89 -5.00 10.06 1.52
CA ALA A 89 -4.26 8.99 0.84
C ALA A 89 -3.29 9.56 -0.18
N GLN A 90 -2.10 8.97 -0.28
CA GLN A 90 -1.06 9.39 -1.21
C GLN A 90 -0.30 8.20 -1.77
N VAL A 91 -0.01 8.25 -3.06
CA VAL A 91 0.74 7.21 -3.77
C VAL A 91 2.17 7.68 -4.04
N PHE A 92 3.12 6.76 -3.77
CA PHE A 92 4.54 6.99 -4.01
C PHE A 92 5.06 6.06 -5.10
N TYR A 93 5.96 6.56 -5.93
CA TYR A 93 6.64 5.82 -6.98
C TYR A 93 8.13 6.11 -6.99
N TYR A 94 8.93 5.21 -7.57
CA TYR A 94 10.36 5.43 -7.72
C TYR A 94 10.63 6.56 -8.72
N SER A 95 11.43 7.54 -8.31
CA SER A 95 11.71 8.75 -9.11
C SER A 95 12.28 8.48 -10.50
N HIS A 96 12.93 7.32 -10.72
CA HIS A 96 13.51 6.88 -11.99
C HIS A 96 12.63 5.89 -12.77
N SER A 97 11.38 5.68 -12.36
CA SER A 97 10.43 4.78 -13.02
C SER A 97 9.30 5.57 -13.69
N GLU A 98 9.35 5.69 -15.00
CA GLU A 98 8.26 6.31 -15.78
C GLU A 98 6.96 5.49 -15.68
N GLU A 99 7.06 4.17 -15.72
CA GLU A 99 5.90 3.29 -15.58
C GLU A 99 5.32 3.37 -14.16
N GLY A 100 6.18 3.40 -13.13
CA GLY A 100 5.75 3.62 -11.76
C GLY A 100 5.05 4.97 -11.57
N LYS A 101 5.54 6.02 -12.22
CA LYS A 101 4.90 7.35 -12.23
C LYS A 101 3.51 7.29 -12.83
N ARG A 102 3.38 6.70 -14.02
CA ARG A 102 2.08 6.55 -14.70
C ARG A 102 1.08 5.79 -13.83
N MET A 103 1.50 4.67 -13.25
CA MET A 103 0.67 3.88 -12.33
C MET A 103 0.26 4.68 -11.10
N ALA A 104 1.19 5.41 -10.50
CA ALA A 104 0.92 6.21 -9.30
C ALA A 104 -0.08 7.34 -9.56
N GLU A 105 0.01 8.00 -10.70
CA GLU A 105 -0.92 9.05 -11.10
C GLU A 105 -2.34 8.51 -11.34
N VAL A 106 -2.47 7.35 -11.99
CA VAL A 106 -3.76 6.67 -12.19
C VAL A 106 -4.35 6.23 -10.84
N MET A 107 -3.54 5.61 -9.99
CA MET A 107 -3.96 5.17 -8.65
C MET A 107 -4.38 6.35 -7.77
N GLN A 108 -3.62 7.45 -7.81
CA GLN A 108 -3.95 8.65 -7.02
C GLN A 108 -5.32 9.22 -7.43
N LYS A 109 -5.62 9.26 -8.73
CA LYS A 109 -6.94 9.67 -9.22
C LYS A 109 -8.07 8.77 -8.70
N ALA A 110 -7.85 7.47 -8.65
CA ALA A 110 -8.83 6.53 -8.09
C ALA A 110 -9.06 6.77 -6.59
N LEU A 111 -7.99 7.01 -5.82
CA LEU A 111 -8.08 7.32 -4.39
C LEU A 111 -8.80 8.65 -4.11
N LEU A 112 -8.59 9.68 -4.95
CA LEU A 112 -9.29 10.97 -4.81
C LEU A 112 -10.81 10.84 -4.96
N LYS A 113 -11.28 9.89 -5.76
CA LYS A 113 -12.72 9.59 -5.88
C LYS A 113 -13.31 8.98 -4.60
N ALA A 114 -12.47 8.30 -3.80
CA ALA A 114 -12.89 7.70 -2.54
C ALA A 114 -12.98 8.72 -1.39
N ASP A 115 -12.28 9.84 -1.51
CA ASP A 115 -12.24 10.91 -0.50
C ASP A 115 -12.15 12.27 -1.19
N GLU A 116 -13.27 12.98 -1.29
CA GLU A 116 -13.38 14.27 -1.97
C GLU A 116 -12.59 15.40 -1.27
N GLU A 117 -12.28 15.25 0.00
CA GLU A 117 -11.47 16.22 0.76
C GLU A 117 -9.97 16.03 0.50
N ASN A 118 -9.57 14.92 -0.10
CA ASN A 118 -8.19 14.63 -0.40
C ASN A 118 -7.71 15.40 -1.65
N THR A 119 -6.69 16.23 -1.48
CA THR A 119 -6.09 17.03 -2.56
C THR A 119 -4.67 16.61 -2.92
N ARG A 120 -4.22 15.47 -2.38
CA ARG A 120 -2.85 14.99 -2.59
C ARG A 120 -2.62 14.52 -4.02
N GLN A 121 -1.35 14.59 -4.42
CA GLN A 121 -0.87 14.12 -5.72
C GLN A 121 0.11 12.97 -5.52
N ALA A 122 0.26 12.15 -6.56
CA ALA A 122 1.31 11.13 -6.59
C ALA A 122 2.68 11.79 -6.41
N LYS A 123 3.56 11.15 -5.64
CA LYS A 123 4.85 11.73 -5.24
C LYS A 123 6.00 10.79 -5.57
N ALA A 124 7.03 11.35 -6.21
CA ALA A 124 8.28 10.65 -6.45
C ALA A 124 9.03 10.40 -5.13
N ASN A 125 9.65 9.24 -5.00
CA ASN A 125 10.46 8.86 -3.86
C ASN A 125 11.64 8.00 -4.32
N ASP A 126 12.83 8.28 -3.81
CA ASP A 126 14.07 7.57 -4.13
C ASP A 126 14.73 6.91 -2.90
N THR A 127 14.05 6.94 -1.75
CA THR A 127 14.54 6.41 -0.47
C THR A 127 13.93 5.08 -0.07
N TYR A 128 12.68 4.79 -0.47
CA TYR A 128 12.03 3.53 -0.13
C TYR A 128 12.71 2.33 -0.79
N TYR A 129 13.20 1.43 0.03
CA TYR A 129 13.91 0.22 -0.41
C TYR A 129 13.09 -0.62 -1.40
N LEU A 130 11.80 -0.82 -1.12
CA LEU A 130 10.90 -1.57 -1.99
C LEU A 130 10.84 -0.98 -3.39
N LEU A 131 10.67 0.33 -3.52
CA LEU A 131 10.59 1.03 -4.81
C LEU A 131 11.90 0.94 -5.59
N LYS A 132 13.04 1.00 -4.90
CA LYS A 132 14.38 0.97 -5.51
C LYS A 132 14.82 -0.40 -5.99
N ARG A 133 14.31 -1.47 -5.38
CA ARG A 133 14.84 -2.83 -5.54
C ARG A 133 13.91 -3.80 -6.25
N THR A 134 12.67 -3.45 -6.44
CA THR A 134 11.75 -4.22 -7.30
C THR A 134 12.06 -3.97 -8.77
N GLU A 135 12.02 -5.02 -9.57
CA GLU A 135 12.33 -5.00 -11.01
C GLU A 135 11.07 -4.79 -11.88
N VAL A 136 9.91 -4.82 -11.27
CA VAL A 136 8.61 -4.60 -11.92
C VAL A 136 8.06 -3.22 -11.53
N PRO A 137 7.14 -2.64 -12.32
CA PRO A 137 6.46 -1.40 -11.94
C PRO A 137 5.83 -1.54 -10.56
N THR A 138 6.25 -0.69 -9.62
CA THR A 138 5.87 -0.79 -8.20
C THR A 138 5.46 0.57 -7.67
N ILE A 139 4.34 0.60 -6.93
CA ILE A 139 3.88 1.77 -6.21
C ILE A 139 3.60 1.44 -4.74
N ILE A 140 3.69 2.45 -3.88
CA ILE A 140 3.28 2.37 -2.49
C ILE A 140 2.04 3.24 -2.31
N VAL A 141 0.97 2.67 -1.80
CA VAL A 141 -0.28 3.35 -1.45
C VAL A 141 -0.31 3.57 0.07
N GLU A 142 -0.14 4.80 0.49
CA GLU A 142 -0.40 5.23 1.86
C GLU A 142 -1.88 5.61 1.95
N CYS A 143 -2.69 4.76 2.57
CA CYS A 143 -4.16 4.89 2.53
C CYS A 143 -4.71 6.05 3.36
N GLY A 144 -3.93 6.57 4.29
CA GLY A 144 -4.27 7.67 5.18
C GLY A 144 -3.32 7.73 6.37
N PHE A 145 -3.55 8.65 7.29
CA PHE A 145 -2.70 8.91 8.43
C PHE A 145 -3.30 8.35 9.73
N LEU A 146 -2.65 7.35 10.30
CA LEU A 146 -3.03 6.82 11.62
C LEU A 146 -2.79 7.82 12.77
N SER A 147 -2.03 8.88 12.52
CA SER A 147 -1.81 10.01 13.43
C SER A 147 -2.96 11.03 13.43
N ASN A 148 -3.83 11.01 12.42
CA ASN A 148 -5.01 11.85 12.35
C ASN A 148 -6.20 11.10 12.98
N PRO A 149 -6.90 11.68 14.00
CA PRO A 149 -7.98 10.97 14.70
C PRO A 149 -9.15 10.55 13.82
N GLU A 150 -9.54 11.38 12.87
CA GLU A 150 -10.64 11.06 11.93
C GLU A 150 -10.24 9.95 10.95
N GLU A 151 -9.05 10.06 10.35
CA GLU A 151 -8.55 9.01 9.45
C GLU A 151 -8.29 7.70 10.20
N ALA A 152 -7.71 7.74 11.39
CA ALA A 152 -7.52 6.54 12.20
C ALA A 152 -8.84 5.81 12.48
N ALA A 153 -9.92 6.54 12.76
CA ALA A 153 -11.25 5.98 12.92
C ALA A 153 -11.80 5.38 11.62
N LYS A 154 -11.65 6.08 10.48
CA LYS A 154 -12.05 5.58 9.16
C LYS A 154 -11.29 4.32 8.77
N LEU A 155 -9.96 4.30 8.94
CA LEU A 155 -9.07 3.23 8.50
C LEU A 155 -9.33 1.89 9.21
N VAL A 156 -9.92 1.88 10.39
CA VAL A 156 -10.34 0.66 11.09
C VAL A 156 -11.79 0.27 10.78
N SER A 157 -12.54 1.14 10.12
CA SER A 157 -13.92 0.87 9.72
C SER A 157 -13.98 -0.10 8.54
N PRO A 158 -14.70 -1.23 8.64
CA PRO A 158 -14.87 -2.14 7.52
C PRO A 158 -15.46 -1.48 6.26
N LYS A 159 -16.39 -0.57 6.43
CA LYS A 159 -17.03 0.18 5.34
C LYS A 159 -16.01 1.03 4.58
N TYR A 160 -15.15 1.75 5.27
CA TYR A 160 -14.12 2.58 4.63
C TYR A 160 -13.01 1.74 4.01
N GLN A 161 -12.63 0.62 4.64
CA GLN A 161 -11.70 -0.35 4.06
C GLN A 161 -12.23 -0.94 2.74
N GLU A 162 -13.54 -1.21 2.64
CA GLU A 162 -14.16 -1.63 1.37
C GLU A 162 -14.04 -0.52 0.31
N LYS A 163 -14.32 0.71 0.67
CA LYS A 163 -14.21 1.87 -0.23
C LYS A 163 -12.78 2.07 -0.75
N LEU A 164 -11.78 1.94 0.12
CA LEU A 164 -10.38 1.98 -0.26
C LEU A 164 -9.99 0.80 -1.16
N ALA A 165 -10.41 -0.40 -0.80
CA ALA A 165 -10.11 -1.60 -1.59
C ALA A 165 -10.73 -1.51 -3.00
N GLU A 166 -11.94 -0.96 -3.12
CA GLU A 166 -12.58 -0.69 -4.40
C GLU A 166 -11.76 0.31 -5.23
N ALA A 167 -11.38 1.45 -4.65
CA ALA A 167 -10.56 2.45 -5.32
C ALA A 167 -9.20 1.89 -5.76
N ILE A 168 -8.54 1.11 -4.91
CA ILE A 168 -7.26 0.49 -5.24
C ILE A 168 -7.43 -0.54 -6.37
N ALA A 169 -8.47 -1.38 -6.32
CA ALA A 169 -8.75 -2.35 -7.37
C ALA A 169 -9.05 -1.65 -8.72
N GLU A 170 -9.88 -0.61 -8.72
CA GLU A 170 -10.16 0.20 -9.92
C GLU A 170 -8.90 0.85 -10.46
N GLY A 171 -8.04 1.39 -9.59
CA GLY A 171 -6.75 1.96 -9.98
C GLY A 171 -5.83 0.94 -10.64
N ILE A 172 -5.74 -0.28 -10.10
CA ILE A 172 -4.97 -1.37 -10.68
C ILE A 172 -5.51 -1.74 -12.06
N LEU A 173 -6.81 -1.96 -12.20
CA LEU A 173 -7.45 -2.30 -13.47
C LEU A 173 -7.21 -1.21 -14.53
N ALA A 174 -7.38 0.06 -14.16
CA ALA A 174 -7.12 1.17 -15.07
C ALA A 174 -5.65 1.27 -15.52
N CYS A 175 -4.69 0.86 -14.68
CA CYS A 175 -3.29 0.78 -15.06
C CYS A 175 -3.01 -0.32 -16.08
N MET A 176 -3.74 -1.44 -16.02
CA MET A 176 -3.50 -2.62 -16.85
C MET A 176 -4.22 -2.57 -18.20
N GLU A 177 -5.27 -1.76 -18.33
CA GLU A 177 -6.06 -1.62 -19.55
C GLU A 177 -5.48 -0.63 -20.58
N ASN A 178 -4.44 0.11 -20.19
CA ASN A 178 -3.71 1.07 -21.04
C ASN A 178 -2.31 0.52 -21.32
#